data_3980fc210ea8f6e40663fe38784efd46
#
_entry.id   3980fc210ea8f6e40663fe38784efd46
#
_cell.length_a   1.000
_cell.length_b   1.000
_cell.length_c   1.000
_cell.angle_alpha   90.00
_cell.angle_beta   90.00
_cell.angle_gamma   90.00
#
_symmetry.space_group_name_H-M   'P 1'
#
loop_
_entity.id
_entity.type
_entity.pdbx_description
1 polymer ?
#
loop_
_entity_poly.entity_id
_entity_poly.type
_entity_poly.pdbx_seq_one_letter_code
_entity_poly.pdbx_strand_id
1 'polypeptide(L)'
;MGSEMCIRDRFLRLLFAFSAGLLMSRIFKPVKIRGAFWICSIAIAVLLSIPHIGGMEDSWMNGIYDSVCTIILFPILVYLGASGKTTDKGTSVICKFLGDISYPLYIVHYPFMYLYYAWLWSGEKLTFSDTWPVALVVFFGNILLAYLCLKLYDEPVRKWLTKKFLAKKQA
;
A
#
# COMPACT_ATOMS: atom_id res chain seq x y z
N MET A 1 28.64 -4.56 -10.18
CA MET A 1 28.09 -3.21 -10.42
C MET A 1 26.56 -3.09 -10.32
N GLY A 2 25.80 -4.17 -10.36
CA GLY A 2 24.31 -4.11 -10.30
C GLY A 2 23.69 -3.89 -8.91
N SER A 3 24.32 -4.32 -7.83
CA SER A 3 23.73 -4.27 -6.49
C SER A 3 23.76 -2.88 -5.85
N GLU A 4 24.81 -2.12 -6.04
CA GLU A 4 24.94 -0.78 -5.45
C GLU A 4 24.02 0.24 -6.13
N MET A 5 23.83 0.13 -7.44
CA MET A 5 22.90 0.96 -8.19
C MET A 5 21.45 0.73 -7.75
N CYS A 6 21.10 -0.52 -7.42
CA CYS A 6 19.77 -0.88 -6.93
C CYS A 6 19.50 -0.33 -5.51
N ILE A 7 20.49 -0.30 -4.62
CA ILE A 7 20.34 0.22 -3.25
C ILE A 7 20.19 1.75 -3.30
N ARG A 8 20.99 2.44 -4.09
CA ARG A 8 20.92 3.89 -4.24
C ARG A 8 19.58 4.34 -4.85
N ASP A 9 19.07 3.63 -5.85
CA ASP A 9 17.78 3.93 -6.46
C ASP A 9 16.63 3.75 -5.45
N ARG A 10 16.64 2.68 -4.68
CA ARG A 10 15.64 2.44 -3.61
C ARG A 10 15.69 3.51 -2.53
N PHE A 11 16.87 3.93 -2.13
CA PHE A 11 17.05 4.98 -1.12
C PHE A 11 16.55 6.35 -1.63
N LEU A 12 16.82 6.70 -2.87
CA LEU A 12 16.32 7.94 -3.48
C LEU A 12 14.80 7.96 -3.59
N ARG A 13 14.18 6.84 -3.97
CA ARG A 13 12.71 6.71 -4.02
C ARG A 13 12.09 6.85 -2.63
N LEU A 14 12.70 6.26 -1.62
CA LEU A 14 12.25 6.39 -0.23
C LEU A 14 12.35 7.84 0.26
N LEU A 15 13.50 8.49 0.03
CA LEU A 15 13.72 9.89 0.38
C LEU A 15 12.72 10.82 -0.31
N PHE A 16 12.47 10.61 -1.60
CA PHE A 16 11.49 11.38 -2.36
C PHE A 16 10.09 11.23 -1.76
N ALA A 17 9.62 10.00 -1.56
CA ALA A 17 8.27 9.75 -1.03
C ALA A 17 8.09 10.33 0.39
N PHE A 18 9.10 10.19 1.24
CA PHE A 18 9.08 10.73 2.60
C PHE A 18 9.10 12.26 2.60
N SER A 19 10.00 12.88 1.84
CA SER A 19 10.12 14.33 1.75
C SER A 19 8.87 14.97 1.14
N ALA A 20 8.31 14.36 0.10
CA ALA A 20 7.08 14.80 -0.54
C ALA A 20 5.90 14.75 0.45
N GLY A 21 5.75 13.66 1.21
CA GLY A 21 4.72 13.54 2.25
C GLY A 21 4.87 14.59 3.35
N LEU A 22 6.09 14.88 3.77
CA LEU A 22 6.40 15.86 4.80
C LEU A 22 6.10 17.29 4.33
N LEU A 23 6.48 17.62 3.09
CA LEU A 23 6.16 18.91 2.45
C LEU A 23 4.65 19.08 2.29
N MET A 24 3.96 18.04 1.79
CA MET A 24 2.51 18.07 1.65
C MET A 24 1.80 18.30 2.96
N SER A 25 2.22 17.66 4.05
CA SER A 25 1.61 17.84 5.37
C SER A 25 1.77 19.24 5.94
N ARG A 26 2.80 19.99 5.52
CA ARG A 26 3.07 21.37 5.97
C ARG A 26 2.42 22.43 5.09
N ILE A 27 2.36 22.19 3.77
CA ILE A 27 1.90 23.19 2.80
C ILE A 27 0.39 23.10 2.59
N PHE A 28 -0.14 21.88 2.49
CA PHE A 28 -1.54 21.66 2.16
C PHE A 28 -2.40 21.51 3.42
N LYS A 29 -3.42 22.35 3.51
CA LYS A 29 -4.47 22.19 4.52
C LYS A 29 -5.55 21.24 3.97
N PRO A 30 -5.98 20.22 4.73
CA PRO A 30 -6.98 19.28 4.25
C PRO A 30 -8.32 20.01 4.01
N VAL A 31 -8.85 19.85 2.82
CA VAL A 31 -10.16 20.36 2.42
C VAL A 31 -11.20 19.29 2.75
N LYS A 32 -12.35 19.68 3.33
CA LYS A 32 -13.40 18.73 3.71
C LYS A 32 -14.18 18.23 2.48
N ILE A 33 -13.69 17.16 1.83
CA ILE A 33 -14.31 16.56 0.64
C ILE A 33 -15.16 15.37 1.07
N ARG A 34 -16.46 15.41 0.74
CA ARG A 34 -17.37 14.28 0.94
C ARG A 34 -17.11 13.21 -0.14
N GLY A 35 -17.02 11.93 0.25
CA GLY A 35 -16.85 10.83 -0.70
C GLY A 35 -15.43 10.67 -1.27
N ALA A 36 -14.41 11.36 -0.73
CA ALA A 36 -13.02 11.25 -1.17
C ALA A 36 -12.52 9.79 -1.19
N PHE A 37 -12.97 8.95 -0.27
CA PHE A 37 -12.62 7.52 -0.23
C PHE A 37 -13.00 6.82 -1.55
N TRP A 38 -14.25 6.97 -2.00
CA TRP A 38 -14.73 6.34 -3.22
C TRP A 38 -14.05 6.90 -4.47
N ILE A 39 -13.85 8.22 -4.51
CA ILE A 39 -13.15 8.88 -5.62
C ILE A 39 -11.72 8.35 -5.73
N CYS A 40 -10.97 8.30 -4.62
CA CYS A 40 -9.61 7.78 -4.60
C CYS A 40 -9.56 6.29 -4.94
N SER A 41 -10.50 5.48 -4.42
CA SER A 41 -10.56 4.04 -4.71
C SER A 41 -10.80 3.77 -6.20
N ILE A 42 -11.74 4.48 -6.82
CA ILE A 42 -12.02 4.35 -8.25
C ILE A 42 -10.82 4.84 -9.07
N ALA A 43 -10.23 5.97 -8.71
CA ALA A 43 -9.07 6.50 -9.42
C ALA A 43 -7.88 5.54 -9.37
N ILE A 44 -7.59 4.95 -8.19
CA ILE A 44 -6.54 3.94 -8.05
C ILE A 44 -6.87 2.70 -8.88
N ALA A 45 -8.11 2.20 -8.83
CA ALA A 45 -8.53 1.04 -9.61
C ALA A 45 -8.36 1.29 -11.12
N VAL A 46 -8.74 2.47 -11.62
CA VAL A 46 -8.56 2.86 -13.02
C VAL A 46 -7.07 2.92 -13.38
N LEU A 47 -6.24 3.58 -12.57
CA LEU A 47 -4.80 3.69 -12.82
C LEU A 47 -4.11 2.33 -12.87
N LEU A 48 -4.48 1.41 -11.97
CA LEU A 48 -3.92 0.06 -11.94
C LEU A 48 -4.47 -0.85 -13.03
N SER A 49 -5.64 -0.53 -13.60
CA SER A 49 -6.24 -1.30 -14.70
C SER A 49 -5.68 -0.94 -16.06
N ILE A 50 -4.92 0.16 -16.19
CA ILE A 50 -4.28 0.53 -17.44
C ILE A 50 -3.14 -0.44 -17.71
N PRO A 51 -3.22 -1.27 -18.78
CA PRO A 51 -2.14 -2.19 -19.12
C PRO A 51 -0.91 -1.41 -19.57
N HIS A 52 0.26 -1.98 -19.33
CA HIS A 52 1.50 -1.45 -19.89
C HIS A 52 1.40 -1.42 -21.42
N ILE A 53 1.42 -0.23 -22.00
CA ILE A 53 1.13 0.01 -23.44
C ILE A 53 2.36 -0.25 -24.31
N GLY A 54 3.55 -0.27 -23.72
CA GLY A 54 4.80 -0.54 -24.43
C GLY A 54 5.18 -2.02 -24.33
N GLY A 55 5.42 -2.66 -25.48
CA GLY A 55 6.10 -3.96 -25.53
C GLY A 55 7.52 -3.87 -24.98
N MET A 56 8.31 -4.94 -25.08
CA MET A 56 9.72 -4.97 -24.63
C MET A 56 10.59 -3.88 -25.29
N GLU A 57 10.20 -3.38 -26.47
CA GLU A 57 10.97 -2.39 -27.23
C GLU A 57 10.72 -0.93 -26.78
N ASP A 58 9.52 -0.62 -26.24
CA ASP A 58 9.15 0.74 -25.80
C ASP A 58 9.15 0.91 -24.27
N SER A 59 10.13 0.33 -23.62
CA SER A 59 10.30 0.37 -22.16
C SER A 59 10.33 1.80 -21.57
N TRP A 60 10.76 2.79 -22.34
CA TRP A 60 10.87 4.19 -21.90
C TRP A 60 9.49 4.85 -21.71
N MET A 61 8.49 4.50 -22.54
CA MET A 61 7.12 5.02 -22.41
C MET A 61 6.48 4.57 -21.11
N ASN A 62 6.68 3.30 -20.72
CA ASN A 62 6.25 2.78 -19.42
C ASN A 62 6.96 3.50 -18.27
N GLY A 63 8.26 3.78 -18.42
CA GLY A 63 9.02 4.54 -17.43
C GLY A 63 8.50 5.97 -17.21
N ILE A 64 8.09 6.66 -18.28
CA ILE A 64 7.46 7.98 -18.19
C ILE A 64 6.09 7.87 -17.49
N TYR A 65 5.27 6.92 -17.89
CA TYR A 65 3.97 6.70 -17.25
C TYR A 65 4.10 6.45 -15.76
N ASP A 66 4.97 5.54 -15.35
CA ASP A 66 5.24 5.23 -13.95
C ASP A 66 5.76 6.46 -13.18
N SER A 67 6.61 7.25 -13.82
CA SER A 67 7.15 8.48 -13.23
C SER A 67 6.06 9.54 -13.02
N VAL A 68 5.20 9.76 -14.00
CA VAL A 68 4.07 10.70 -13.89
C VAL A 68 3.08 10.23 -12.83
N CYS A 69 2.75 8.94 -12.80
CA CYS A 69 1.89 8.38 -11.76
C CYS A 69 2.49 8.59 -10.36
N THR A 70 3.78 8.30 -10.19
CA THR A 70 4.44 8.37 -8.89
C THR A 70 4.64 9.80 -8.40
N ILE A 71 5.03 10.72 -9.29
CA ILE A 71 5.41 12.10 -8.92
C ILE A 71 4.20 13.01 -8.84
N ILE A 72 3.18 12.79 -9.66
CA ILE A 72 2.03 13.71 -9.77
C ILE A 72 0.75 13.07 -9.26
N LEU A 73 0.35 11.91 -9.80
CA LEU A 73 -0.97 11.35 -9.53
C LEU A 73 -1.09 10.79 -8.10
N PHE A 74 -0.12 10.05 -7.62
CA PHE A 74 -0.19 9.51 -6.25
C PHE A 74 -0.15 10.60 -5.17
N PRO A 75 0.69 11.65 -5.22
CA PRO A 75 0.59 12.76 -4.28
C PRO A 75 -0.77 13.46 -4.29
N ILE A 76 -1.38 13.67 -5.46
CA ILE A 76 -2.73 14.24 -5.56
C ILE A 76 -3.76 13.31 -4.90
N LEU A 77 -3.70 12.01 -5.16
CA LEU A 77 -4.60 11.02 -4.55
C LEU A 77 -4.43 10.96 -3.03
N VAL A 78 -3.20 11.02 -2.52
CA VAL A 78 -2.91 11.08 -1.08
C VAL A 78 -3.50 12.35 -0.46
N TYR A 79 -3.36 13.49 -1.12
CA TYR A 79 -3.95 14.76 -0.67
C TYR A 79 -5.48 14.71 -0.65
N LEU A 80 -6.11 14.19 -1.71
CA LEU A 80 -7.56 14.00 -1.78
C LEU A 80 -8.05 13.04 -0.69
N GLY A 81 -7.36 11.92 -0.50
CA GLY A 81 -7.67 10.93 0.54
C GLY A 81 -7.54 11.51 1.95
N ALA A 82 -6.47 12.24 2.22
CA ALA A 82 -6.24 12.92 3.50
C ALA A 82 -7.28 14.04 3.78
N SER A 83 -7.83 14.62 2.71
CA SER A 83 -8.88 15.65 2.79
C SER A 83 -10.29 15.06 2.97
N GLY A 84 -10.42 13.75 2.93
CA GLY A 84 -11.70 13.05 3.01
C GLY A 84 -12.39 13.19 4.37
N LYS A 85 -13.64 13.70 4.39
CA LYS A 85 -14.56 13.53 5.51
C LYS A 85 -15.48 12.35 5.24
N THR A 86 -15.32 11.30 5.99
CA THR A 86 -16.30 10.21 6.05
C THR A 86 -17.47 10.64 6.94
N THR A 87 -18.58 11.00 6.33
CA THR A 87 -19.81 11.37 7.06
C THR A 87 -20.64 10.12 7.36
N ASP A 88 -20.44 9.07 6.59
CA ASP A 88 -21.17 7.82 6.68
C ASP A 88 -20.47 6.83 7.63
N LYS A 89 -21.24 6.28 8.60
CA LYS A 89 -20.71 5.34 9.60
C LYS A 89 -20.10 4.08 8.96
N GLY A 90 -20.72 3.55 7.89
CA GLY A 90 -20.23 2.36 7.19
C GLY A 90 -18.87 2.59 6.55
N THR A 91 -18.73 3.68 5.79
CA THR A 91 -17.45 4.05 5.15
C THR A 91 -16.36 4.32 6.19
N SER A 92 -16.71 4.95 7.33
CA SER A 92 -15.76 5.20 8.41
C SER A 92 -15.20 3.90 9.01
N VAL A 93 -16.06 2.89 9.21
CA VAL A 93 -15.62 1.58 9.73
C VAL A 93 -14.70 0.88 8.73
N ILE A 94 -15.05 0.90 7.45
CA ILE A 94 -14.21 0.30 6.39
C ILE A 94 -12.85 1.01 6.31
N CYS A 95 -12.83 2.34 6.26
CA CYS A 95 -11.59 3.12 6.22
C CYS A 95 -10.70 2.84 7.43
N LYS A 96 -11.30 2.76 8.63
CA LYS A 96 -10.56 2.42 9.85
C LYS A 96 -9.98 1.01 9.77
N PHE A 97 -10.78 0.03 9.38
CA PHE A 97 -10.32 -1.35 9.24
C PHE A 97 -9.17 -1.47 8.23
N LEU A 98 -9.31 -0.86 7.04
CA LEU A 98 -8.26 -0.86 6.01
C LEU A 98 -6.99 -0.15 6.49
N GLY A 99 -7.14 0.95 7.21
CA GLY A 99 -6.00 1.66 7.81
C GLY A 99 -5.27 0.83 8.86
N ASP A 100 -6.03 0.21 9.77
CA ASP A 100 -5.46 -0.60 10.85
C ASP A 100 -4.75 -1.86 10.32
N ILE A 101 -5.29 -2.50 9.26
CA ILE A 101 -4.72 -3.73 8.69
C ILE A 101 -3.58 -3.46 7.70
N SER A 102 -3.48 -2.26 7.14
CA SER A 102 -2.53 -1.94 6.06
C SER A 102 -1.07 -2.20 6.44
N TYR A 103 -0.66 -1.81 7.64
CA TYR A 103 0.70 -2.00 8.12
C TYR A 103 1.05 -3.48 8.38
N PRO A 104 0.25 -4.25 9.14
CA PRO A 104 0.47 -5.69 9.28
C PRO A 104 0.47 -6.42 7.93
N LEU A 105 -0.45 -6.06 7.04
CA LEU A 105 -0.53 -6.66 5.71
C LEU A 105 0.74 -6.40 4.90
N TYR A 106 1.27 -5.17 4.94
CA TYR A 106 2.52 -4.82 4.27
C TYR A 106 3.70 -5.67 4.73
N ILE A 107 3.77 -6.00 6.02
CA ILE A 107 4.86 -6.82 6.56
C ILE A 107 4.71 -8.28 6.16
N VAL A 108 3.50 -8.84 6.26
CA VAL A 108 3.31 -10.29 6.10
C VAL A 108 3.15 -10.74 4.65
N HIS A 109 2.67 -9.87 3.72
CA HIS A 109 2.38 -10.31 2.35
C HIS A 109 3.64 -10.70 1.56
N TYR A 110 4.78 -10.07 1.84
CA TYR A 110 5.99 -10.22 1.04
C TYR A 110 6.55 -11.66 1.01
N PRO A 111 6.72 -12.37 2.14
CA PRO A 111 7.13 -13.77 2.14
C PRO A 111 6.19 -14.69 1.36
N PHE A 112 4.88 -14.47 1.49
CA PHE A 112 3.88 -15.30 0.79
C PHE A 112 3.86 -15.05 -0.71
N MET A 113 4.10 -13.82 -1.15
CA MET A 113 4.28 -13.51 -2.58
C MET A 113 5.49 -14.25 -3.16
N TYR A 114 6.62 -14.30 -2.42
CA TYR A 114 7.77 -15.07 -2.87
C TYR A 114 7.49 -16.57 -2.95
N LEU A 115 6.79 -17.14 -1.96
CA LEU A 115 6.39 -18.54 -1.99
C LEU A 115 5.47 -18.83 -3.18
N TYR A 116 4.52 -17.96 -3.44
CA TYR A 116 3.64 -18.07 -4.60
C TYR A 116 4.41 -18.00 -5.92
N TYR A 117 5.34 -17.07 -6.07
CA TYR A 117 6.19 -16.98 -7.25
C TYR A 117 7.09 -18.22 -7.40
N ALA A 118 7.72 -18.67 -6.31
CA ALA A 118 8.54 -19.88 -6.33
C ALA A 118 7.72 -21.11 -6.78
N TRP A 119 6.48 -21.21 -6.31
CA TRP A 119 5.57 -22.27 -6.75
C TRP A 119 5.21 -22.15 -8.23
N LEU A 120 4.92 -20.93 -8.73
CA LEU A 120 4.66 -20.69 -10.15
C LEU A 120 5.85 -21.09 -11.04
N TRP A 121 7.07 -20.83 -10.58
CA TRP A 121 8.28 -21.14 -11.36
C TRP A 121 8.68 -22.62 -11.29
N SER A 122 8.29 -23.33 -10.25
CA SER A 122 8.55 -24.76 -10.10
C SER A 122 7.57 -25.64 -10.89
N GLY A 123 6.40 -25.10 -11.27
CA GLY A 123 5.39 -25.81 -12.03
C GLY A 123 5.62 -25.71 -13.54
N GLU A 124 5.88 -26.84 -14.19
CA GLU A 124 5.90 -26.91 -15.65
C GLU A 124 4.49 -26.67 -16.19
N LYS A 125 4.29 -25.58 -16.95
CA LYS A 125 3.06 -25.26 -17.70
C LYS A 125 1.79 -25.10 -16.84
N LEU A 126 1.86 -24.27 -15.81
CA LEU A 126 0.65 -23.90 -15.05
C LEU A 126 -0.30 -23.06 -15.93
N THR A 127 -1.52 -23.53 -16.07
CA THR A 127 -2.59 -22.81 -16.76
C THR A 127 -3.18 -21.76 -15.83
N PHE A 128 -3.77 -20.70 -16.39
CA PHE A 128 -4.46 -19.67 -15.58
C PHE A 128 -5.52 -20.30 -14.65
N SER A 129 -6.22 -21.34 -15.11
CA SER A 129 -7.20 -22.10 -14.31
C SER A 129 -6.61 -22.72 -13.05
N ASP A 130 -5.34 -23.08 -13.05
CA ASP A 130 -4.67 -23.74 -11.93
C ASP A 130 -4.09 -22.74 -10.94
N THR A 131 -3.74 -21.54 -11.42
CA THR A 131 -3.04 -20.52 -10.65
C THR A 131 -3.96 -19.58 -9.90
N TRP A 132 -5.14 -19.24 -10.46
CA TRP A 132 -6.05 -18.28 -9.83
C TRP A 132 -6.64 -18.73 -8.49
N PRO A 133 -6.98 -20.03 -8.25
CA PRO A 133 -7.49 -20.43 -6.95
C PRO A 133 -6.44 -20.29 -5.85
N VAL A 134 -5.18 -20.63 -6.18
CA VAL A 134 -4.05 -20.50 -5.26
C VAL A 134 -3.78 -19.01 -4.96
N ALA A 135 -3.87 -18.15 -5.96
CA ALA A 135 -3.75 -16.69 -5.76
C ALA A 135 -4.81 -16.16 -4.80
N LEU A 136 -6.06 -16.63 -4.91
CA LEU A 136 -7.13 -16.25 -3.97
C LEU A 136 -6.85 -16.75 -2.55
N VAL A 137 -6.41 -18.00 -2.40
CA VAL A 137 -6.04 -18.55 -1.10
C VAL A 137 -4.91 -17.74 -0.46
N VAL A 138 -3.87 -17.41 -1.22
CA VAL A 138 -2.76 -16.56 -0.76
C VAL A 138 -3.27 -15.16 -0.39
N PHE A 139 -4.14 -14.57 -1.20
CA PHE A 139 -4.70 -13.24 -0.94
C PHE A 139 -5.51 -13.19 0.37
N PHE A 140 -6.49 -14.07 0.52
CA PHE A 140 -7.31 -14.11 1.73
C PHE A 140 -6.54 -14.60 2.96
N GLY A 141 -5.60 -15.53 2.77
CA GLY A 141 -4.70 -16.00 3.82
C GLY A 141 -3.84 -14.87 4.38
N ASN A 142 -3.30 -14.01 3.51
CA ASN A 142 -2.54 -12.83 3.94
C ASN A 142 -3.40 -11.83 4.72
N ILE A 143 -4.64 -11.58 4.29
CA ILE A 143 -5.56 -10.70 5.01
C ILE A 143 -5.88 -11.27 6.41
N LEU A 144 -6.18 -12.55 6.49
CA LEU A 144 -6.45 -13.23 7.75
C LEU A 144 -5.25 -13.18 8.69
N LEU A 145 -4.06 -13.51 8.18
CA LEU A 145 -2.82 -13.46 8.96
C LEU A 145 -2.49 -12.04 9.43
N ALA A 146 -2.65 -11.04 8.57
CA ALA A 146 -2.46 -9.64 8.94
C ALA A 146 -3.44 -9.21 10.04
N TYR A 147 -4.69 -9.65 9.98
CA TYR A 147 -5.68 -9.39 11.01
C TYR A 147 -5.33 -10.07 12.34
N LEU A 148 -4.86 -11.31 12.30
CA LEU A 148 -4.38 -12.01 13.50
C LEU A 148 -3.17 -11.30 14.11
N CYS A 149 -2.20 -10.88 13.29
CA CYS A 149 -1.05 -10.11 13.75
C CYS A 149 -1.48 -8.77 14.38
N LEU A 150 -2.46 -8.08 13.79
CA LEU A 150 -3.01 -6.86 14.35
C LEU A 150 -3.60 -7.10 15.75
N LYS A 151 -4.45 -8.13 15.90
CA LYS A 151 -5.19 -8.38 17.14
C LYS A 151 -4.35 -9.02 18.24
N LEU A 152 -3.50 -9.99 17.89
CA LEU A 152 -2.75 -10.77 18.88
C LEU A 152 -1.42 -10.12 19.27
N TYR A 153 -0.84 -9.33 18.37
CA TYR A 153 0.49 -8.74 18.59
C TYR A 153 0.47 -7.21 18.63
N ASP A 154 0.02 -6.54 17.59
CA ASP A 154 0.15 -5.10 17.47
C ASP A 154 -0.67 -4.32 18.50
N GLU A 155 -1.96 -4.61 18.65
CA GLU A 155 -2.83 -3.93 19.63
C GLU A 155 -2.36 -4.12 21.09
N PRO A 156 -2.02 -5.34 21.56
CA PRO A 156 -1.52 -5.53 22.93
C PRO A 156 -0.19 -4.82 23.17
N VAL A 157 0.74 -4.89 22.22
CA VAL A 157 2.06 -4.26 22.33
C VAL A 157 1.92 -2.74 22.37
N ARG A 158 1.11 -2.14 21.50
CA ARG A 158 0.85 -0.69 21.52
C ARG A 158 0.25 -0.25 22.85
N LYS A 159 -0.75 -0.98 23.37
CA LYS A 159 -1.36 -0.67 24.67
C LYS A 159 -0.34 -0.75 25.80
N TRP A 160 0.51 -1.76 25.80
CA TRP A 160 1.56 -1.93 26.78
C TRP A 160 2.60 -0.79 26.71
N LEU A 161 3.10 -0.46 25.52
CA LEU A 161 4.04 0.63 25.29
C LEU A 161 3.45 1.98 25.71
N THR A 162 2.22 2.26 25.31
CA THR A 162 1.53 3.49 25.69
C THR A 162 1.40 3.63 27.21
N LYS A 163 1.01 2.55 27.88
CA LYS A 163 0.91 2.53 29.35
C LYS A 163 2.26 2.71 30.02
N LYS A 164 3.31 2.10 29.50
CA LYS A 164 4.65 2.14 30.10
C LYS A 164 5.39 3.46 29.90
N PHE A 165 5.29 4.03 28.69
CA PHE A 165 6.11 5.17 28.31
C PHE A 165 5.35 6.51 28.22
N LEU A 166 4.08 6.51 27.85
CA LEU A 166 3.32 7.75 27.66
C LEU A 166 2.51 8.13 28.89
N ALA A 167 1.99 7.18 29.67
CA ALA A 167 1.28 7.48 30.91
C ALA A 167 2.19 8.09 32.00
N LYS A 168 3.51 7.89 31.92
CA LYS A 168 4.48 8.43 32.87
C LYS A 168 4.78 9.94 32.65
N LYS A 169 4.25 10.53 31.59
CA LYS A 169 4.51 11.94 31.23
C LYS A 169 3.37 12.91 31.66
N GLN A 170 2.33 12.38 32.30
CA GLN A 170 1.19 13.18 32.81
C GLN A 170 1.12 13.20 34.36
N ALA A 171 2.09 12.68 35.05
CA ALA A 171 2.34 12.84 36.48
C ALA A 171 3.59 13.71 36.70
#